data_a3ecff24a791a6c7c9d084ddfa16c8ac
#
_entry.id   a3ecff24a791a6c7c9d084ddfa16c8ac
#
_cell.length_a   1.000
_cell.length_b   1.000
_cell.length_c   1.000
_cell.angle_alpha   90.00
_cell.angle_beta   90.00
_cell.angle_gamma   90.00
#
_symmetry.space_group_name_H-M   'P 1'
#
loop_
_entity.id
_entity.type
_entity.pdbx_description
1 polymer ?
#
loop_
_entity_poly.entity_id
_entity_poly.type
_entity_poly.pdbx_seq_one_letter_code
_entity_poly.pdbx_strand_id
1 'polypeptide(L)'
;MKRLALALTIGLLALVAVAAQSRRPAGTAHKGDAFKFNKVRDGVYHAIGTGALAVVGNSSVIVNDDDAIVVDDHVSPAAAWVLLEEIKTFTNKPVRTVINTHFHFDHAHGNQIFDPTVQIIGHEFTRRMLLSNSIGMPLYQNYVNGMPNQIADLKKRIAETSDAAAKAKLQTQLSVTENNLASQKELRPTPPNVTLNTQMTLFRGKREIQIRYLGRGHTAGDVVVYLPNEKVVITGDFLTSGLSNMSDSFPTEWADSLDALKKLDFDTVMPGHGEAFTDKAKIDYFQAYLRDVWTEVSRLKQQGVSAEEAAKRADLTKHKGNLPIQGPGVPLIAAQRIYELLDSKK
;
A
#
# COMPACT_ATOMS: atom_id res chain seq x y z
N MET A 1 -44.21 -39.19 -0.33
CA MET A 1 -44.06 -37.91 0.38
C MET A 1 -42.67 -37.56 0.91
N LYS A 2 -41.81 -38.56 1.26
CA LYS A 2 -40.42 -38.28 1.77
C LYS A 2 -39.40 -37.81 0.72
N ARG A 3 -39.63 -38.08 -0.59
CA ARG A 3 -38.69 -37.66 -1.66
C ARG A 3 -38.89 -36.22 -2.17
N LEU A 4 -40.08 -35.62 -1.95
CA LEU A 4 -40.35 -34.22 -2.33
C LEU A 4 -39.80 -33.22 -1.32
N ALA A 5 -39.69 -33.61 -0.04
CA ALA A 5 -39.16 -32.72 1.01
C ALA A 5 -37.63 -32.52 0.92
N LEU A 6 -36.91 -33.54 0.39
CA LEU A 6 -35.45 -33.46 0.24
C LEU A 6 -35.02 -32.57 -0.94
N ALA A 7 -35.83 -32.54 -2.01
CA ALA A 7 -35.54 -31.68 -3.16
C ALA A 7 -35.77 -30.19 -2.88
N LEU A 8 -36.72 -29.83 -1.99
CA LEU A 8 -36.97 -28.43 -1.60
C LEU A 8 -35.88 -27.89 -0.65
N THR A 9 -35.31 -28.72 0.22
CA THR A 9 -34.24 -28.28 1.14
C THR A 9 -32.91 -28.07 0.42
N ILE A 10 -32.59 -28.83 -0.61
CA ILE A 10 -31.37 -28.63 -1.41
C ILE A 10 -31.53 -27.37 -2.30
N GLY A 11 -32.73 -27.09 -2.82
CA GLY A 11 -33.01 -25.88 -3.59
C GLY A 11 -32.91 -24.60 -2.76
N LEU A 12 -33.31 -24.63 -1.48
CA LEU A 12 -33.20 -23.45 -0.59
C LEU A 12 -31.74 -23.15 -0.16
N LEU A 13 -30.92 -24.18 0.05
CA LEU A 13 -29.50 -24.04 0.36
C LEU A 13 -28.68 -23.49 -0.83
N ALA A 14 -29.04 -23.86 -2.05
CA ALA A 14 -28.42 -23.32 -3.26
C ALA A 14 -28.78 -21.84 -3.52
N LEU A 15 -29.99 -21.41 -3.17
CA LEU A 15 -30.45 -20.02 -3.31
C LEU A 15 -29.82 -19.07 -2.27
N VAL A 16 -29.45 -19.57 -1.08
CA VAL A 16 -28.78 -18.76 -0.05
C VAL A 16 -27.29 -18.52 -0.38
N ALA A 17 -26.65 -19.45 -1.12
CA ALA A 17 -25.26 -19.31 -1.54
C ALA A 17 -25.03 -18.29 -2.68
N VAL A 18 -26.06 -17.95 -3.45
CA VAL A 18 -25.98 -17.00 -4.59
C VAL A 18 -26.21 -15.54 -4.15
N ALA A 19 -26.66 -15.27 -2.94
CA ALA A 19 -27.00 -13.91 -2.46
C ALA A 19 -25.88 -13.17 -1.73
N ALA A 20 -24.66 -13.72 -1.69
CA ALA A 20 -23.48 -13.00 -1.21
C ALA A 20 -22.74 -12.29 -2.36
N GLN A 21 -23.50 -11.65 -3.26
CA GLN A 21 -22.89 -10.60 -4.10
C GLN A 21 -22.42 -9.48 -3.17
N SER A 22 -21.12 -9.21 -3.20
CA SER A 22 -20.49 -8.15 -2.43
C SER A 22 -21.25 -6.84 -2.62
N ARG A 23 -21.95 -6.39 -1.57
CA ARG A 23 -22.61 -5.09 -1.58
C ARG A 23 -21.56 -4.01 -1.84
N ARG A 24 -21.84 -3.11 -2.80
CA ARG A 24 -20.98 -1.96 -3.08
C ARG A 24 -20.64 -1.23 -1.78
N PRO A 25 -19.38 -1.06 -1.42
CA PRO A 25 -18.98 -0.41 -0.17
C PRO A 25 -19.43 1.04 -0.10
N ALA A 26 -19.61 1.56 1.12
CA ALA A 26 -19.80 2.99 1.33
C ALA A 26 -18.55 3.76 0.86
N GLY A 27 -18.76 5.01 0.42
CA GLY A 27 -17.65 5.89 0.06
C GLY A 27 -17.08 5.70 -1.36
N THR A 28 -17.74 4.92 -2.22
CA THR A 28 -17.32 4.73 -3.62
C THR A 28 -17.74 5.84 -4.57
N ALA A 29 -18.46 6.88 -4.10
CA ALA A 29 -18.89 7.97 -4.95
C ALA A 29 -17.72 8.89 -5.31
N HIS A 30 -17.51 9.12 -6.61
CA HIS A 30 -16.45 10.01 -7.12
C HIS A 30 -16.85 10.60 -8.47
N LYS A 31 -16.12 11.62 -8.94
CA LYS A 31 -16.31 12.25 -10.25
C LYS A 31 -15.04 12.08 -11.07
N GLY A 32 -15.20 11.61 -12.31
CA GLY A 32 -14.05 11.27 -13.19
C GLY A 32 -13.35 10.00 -12.77
N ASP A 33 -12.25 9.67 -13.41
CA ASP A 33 -11.48 8.46 -13.12
C ASP A 33 -10.77 8.60 -11.76
N ALA A 34 -10.88 7.58 -10.91
CA ALA A 34 -10.18 7.54 -9.63
C ALA A 34 -8.71 7.13 -9.80
N PHE A 35 -8.41 6.41 -10.87
CA PHE A 35 -7.07 5.92 -11.19
C PHE A 35 -6.60 6.35 -12.57
N LYS A 36 -5.32 6.63 -12.68
CA LYS A 36 -4.59 6.71 -13.93
C LYS A 36 -3.80 5.42 -14.11
N PHE A 37 -4.11 4.65 -15.14
CA PHE A 37 -3.40 3.41 -15.47
C PHE A 37 -2.28 3.70 -16.47
N ASN A 38 -1.05 3.75 -16.01
CA ASN A 38 0.14 3.90 -16.86
C ASN A 38 0.60 2.52 -17.32
N LYS A 39 0.53 2.22 -18.63
CA LYS A 39 1.05 0.97 -19.19
C LYS A 39 2.59 1.00 -19.14
N VAL A 40 3.19 0.11 -18.33
CA VAL A 40 4.65 0.00 -18.16
C VAL A 40 5.23 -1.01 -19.14
N ARG A 41 4.58 -2.18 -19.28
CA ARG A 41 4.88 -3.23 -20.26
C ARG A 41 3.58 -3.80 -20.80
N ASP A 42 3.68 -4.73 -21.76
CA ASP A 42 2.48 -5.40 -22.24
C ASP A 42 1.80 -6.20 -21.13
N GLY A 43 0.52 -5.89 -20.88
CA GLY A 43 -0.24 -6.46 -19.78
C GLY A 43 0.20 -6.01 -18.38
N VAL A 44 1.12 -5.04 -18.22
CA VAL A 44 1.56 -4.55 -16.91
C VAL A 44 1.27 -3.06 -16.77
N TYR A 45 0.46 -2.71 -15.77
CA TYR A 45 -0.03 -1.35 -15.56
C TYR A 45 0.26 -0.88 -14.14
N HIS A 46 0.67 0.39 -14.02
CA HIS A 46 0.83 1.09 -12.75
C HIS A 46 -0.37 2.00 -12.52
N ALA A 47 -1.16 1.74 -11.49
CA ALA A 47 -2.37 2.47 -11.16
C ALA A 47 -2.09 3.50 -10.06
N ILE A 48 -2.21 4.77 -10.42
CA ILE A 48 -1.94 5.91 -9.53
C ILE A 48 -3.24 6.68 -9.31
N GLY A 49 -3.52 7.07 -8.06
CA GLY A 49 -4.70 7.85 -7.72
C GLY A 49 -4.70 9.23 -8.35
N THR A 50 -5.84 9.66 -8.90
CA THR A 50 -6.02 10.99 -9.52
C THR A 50 -6.42 12.07 -8.51
N GLY A 51 -6.83 11.67 -7.30
CA GLY A 51 -7.40 12.55 -6.29
C GLY A 51 -8.94 12.63 -6.35
N ALA A 52 -9.60 11.94 -7.28
CA ALA A 52 -11.06 11.87 -7.34
C ALA A 52 -11.65 10.98 -6.23
N LEU A 53 -10.84 10.07 -5.70
CA LEU A 53 -11.13 9.19 -4.56
C LEU A 53 -9.92 9.18 -3.62
N ALA A 54 -10.12 8.80 -2.35
CA ALA A 54 -9.01 8.60 -1.43
C ALA A 54 -8.22 7.34 -1.82
N VAL A 55 -7.12 7.56 -2.50
CA VAL A 55 -6.12 6.57 -2.88
C VAL A 55 -4.79 7.06 -2.33
N VAL A 56 -4.17 6.32 -1.43
CA VAL A 56 -2.93 6.72 -0.75
C VAL A 56 -1.73 6.02 -1.38
N GLY A 57 -1.72 4.70 -1.39
CA GLY A 57 -0.70 3.92 -2.10
C GLY A 57 -1.06 3.70 -3.58
N ASN A 58 -0.12 3.21 -4.37
CA ASN A 58 -0.35 2.75 -5.74
C ASN A 58 -0.73 1.27 -5.76
N SER A 59 -1.41 0.86 -6.84
CA SER A 59 -1.56 -0.54 -7.18
C SER A 59 -0.85 -0.86 -8.49
N SER A 60 -0.56 -2.14 -8.70
CA SER A 60 -0.12 -2.62 -10.00
C SER A 60 -1.07 -3.70 -10.51
N VAL A 61 -1.35 -3.70 -11.81
CA VAL A 61 -2.23 -4.67 -12.45
C VAL A 61 -1.46 -5.45 -13.49
N ILE A 62 -1.46 -6.78 -13.35
CA ILE A 62 -0.81 -7.70 -14.29
C ILE A 62 -1.91 -8.49 -14.98
N VAL A 63 -2.14 -8.19 -16.25
CA VAL A 63 -3.15 -8.86 -17.10
C VAL A 63 -2.48 -10.02 -17.83
N ASN A 64 -2.96 -11.23 -17.57
CA ASN A 64 -2.49 -12.46 -18.18
C ASN A 64 -3.51 -12.99 -19.22
N ASP A 65 -3.24 -14.16 -19.81
CA ASP A 65 -4.11 -14.76 -20.83
C ASP A 65 -5.52 -15.05 -20.29
N ASP A 66 -5.65 -15.54 -19.04
CA ASP A 66 -6.92 -16.00 -18.48
C ASP A 66 -7.38 -15.25 -17.21
N ASP A 67 -6.49 -14.48 -16.58
CA ASP A 67 -6.78 -13.75 -15.34
C ASP A 67 -6.05 -12.41 -15.28
N ALA A 68 -6.35 -11.64 -14.25
CA ALA A 68 -5.56 -10.50 -13.82
C ALA A 68 -5.11 -10.69 -12.37
N ILE A 69 -3.97 -10.13 -12.04
CA ILE A 69 -3.41 -10.04 -10.69
C ILE A 69 -3.36 -8.56 -10.30
N VAL A 70 -3.81 -8.26 -9.08
CA VAL A 70 -3.66 -6.94 -8.45
C VAL A 70 -2.55 -7.04 -7.41
N VAL A 71 -1.58 -6.13 -7.44
CA VAL A 71 -0.58 -5.98 -6.38
C VAL A 71 -0.92 -4.72 -5.62
N ASP A 72 -1.21 -4.89 -4.34
CA ASP A 72 -1.78 -3.93 -3.40
C ASP A 72 -3.17 -3.40 -3.79
N ASP A 73 -4.05 -3.31 -2.82
CA ASP A 73 -5.48 -3.03 -3.02
C ASP A 73 -6.01 -1.84 -2.23
N HIS A 74 -5.10 -0.96 -1.85
CA HIS A 74 -5.38 0.35 -1.29
C HIS A 74 -5.90 0.41 0.15
N VAL A 75 -6.25 1.66 0.52
CA VAL A 75 -6.53 2.19 1.84
C VAL A 75 -7.90 1.80 2.39
N SER A 76 -8.80 1.31 1.54
CA SER A 76 -10.19 1.07 1.94
C SER A 76 -10.93 0.13 1.00
N PRO A 77 -12.02 -0.48 1.48
CA PRO A 77 -12.92 -1.25 0.63
C PRO A 77 -13.45 -0.46 -0.58
N ALA A 78 -13.72 0.85 -0.42
CA ALA A 78 -14.19 1.69 -1.52
C ALA A 78 -13.13 1.86 -2.60
N ALA A 79 -11.89 2.12 -2.22
CA ALA A 79 -10.79 2.29 -3.19
C ALA A 79 -10.54 1.02 -3.98
N ALA A 80 -10.48 -0.13 -3.30
CA ALA A 80 -10.32 -1.43 -3.96
C ALA A 80 -11.50 -1.77 -4.89
N TRP A 81 -12.74 -1.48 -4.46
CA TRP A 81 -13.91 -1.67 -5.32
C TRP A 81 -13.82 -0.85 -6.60
N VAL A 82 -13.51 0.45 -6.49
CA VAL A 82 -13.40 1.34 -7.65
C VAL A 82 -12.24 0.92 -8.54
N LEU A 83 -11.11 0.49 -7.97
CA LEU A 83 -10.00 -0.09 -8.75
C LEU A 83 -10.48 -1.25 -9.63
N LEU A 84 -11.24 -2.20 -9.05
CA LEU A 84 -11.77 -3.33 -9.81
C LEU A 84 -12.75 -2.91 -10.90
N GLU A 85 -13.59 -1.90 -10.64
CA GLU A 85 -14.50 -1.37 -11.67
C GLU A 85 -13.73 -0.69 -12.81
N GLU A 86 -12.70 0.09 -12.50
CA GLU A 86 -11.92 0.80 -13.52
C GLU A 86 -10.96 -0.13 -14.30
N ILE A 87 -10.48 -1.23 -13.72
CA ILE A 87 -9.74 -2.27 -14.45
C ILE A 87 -10.55 -2.83 -15.63
N LYS A 88 -11.88 -2.90 -15.51
CA LYS A 88 -12.77 -3.38 -16.58
C LYS A 88 -12.76 -2.50 -17.84
N THR A 89 -12.24 -1.27 -17.74
CA THR A 89 -12.14 -0.36 -18.90
C THR A 89 -11.09 -0.81 -19.92
N PHE A 90 -10.11 -1.62 -19.52
CA PHE A 90 -9.05 -2.09 -20.43
C PHE A 90 -8.86 -3.62 -20.44
N THR A 91 -9.54 -4.37 -19.57
CA THR A 91 -9.54 -5.84 -19.60
C THR A 91 -10.83 -6.42 -19.05
N ASN A 92 -11.28 -7.52 -19.64
CA ASN A 92 -12.39 -8.32 -19.13
C ASN A 92 -11.93 -9.56 -18.33
N LYS A 93 -10.63 -9.68 -18.09
CA LYS A 93 -10.07 -10.81 -17.35
C LYS A 93 -10.44 -10.69 -15.87
N PRO A 94 -10.90 -11.79 -15.24
CA PRO A 94 -11.23 -11.75 -13.81
C PRO A 94 -9.98 -11.59 -12.95
N VAL A 95 -10.04 -10.76 -11.91
CA VAL A 95 -9.01 -10.72 -10.88
C VAL A 95 -9.14 -11.98 -10.02
N ARG A 96 -8.16 -12.87 -10.10
CA ARG A 96 -8.12 -14.15 -9.35
C ARG A 96 -7.05 -14.19 -8.28
N THR A 97 -6.15 -13.22 -8.28
CA THR A 97 -5.05 -13.14 -7.33
C THR A 97 -4.83 -11.69 -6.93
N VAL A 98 -4.66 -11.49 -5.62
CA VAL A 98 -4.16 -10.25 -5.02
C VAL A 98 -2.82 -10.57 -4.38
N ILE A 99 -1.86 -9.68 -4.46
CA ILE A 99 -0.58 -9.80 -3.75
C ILE A 99 -0.44 -8.56 -2.87
N ASN A 100 -0.40 -8.72 -1.55
CA ASN A 100 -0.08 -7.62 -0.65
C ASN A 100 1.44 -7.56 -0.48
N THR A 101 2.04 -6.43 -0.87
CA THR A 101 3.49 -6.23 -0.67
C THR A 101 3.84 -6.18 0.81
N HIS A 102 3.00 -5.58 1.62
CA HIS A 102 3.13 -5.54 3.08
C HIS A 102 1.77 -5.25 3.75
N PHE A 103 1.75 -5.12 5.09
CA PHE A 103 0.51 -5.06 5.87
C PHE A 103 -0.06 -3.65 6.07
N HIS A 104 0.62 -2.57 5.66
CA HIS A 104 0.13 -1.22 5.90
C HIS A 104 -1.22 -0.99 5.24
N PHE A 105 -1.98 -0.10 5.87
CA PHE A 105 -3.39 0.11 5.59
C PHE A 105 -3.66 0.57 4.16
N ASP A 106 -2.75 1.31 3.57
CA ASP A 106 -2.88 1.84 2.21
C ASP A 106 -2.47 0.84 1.11
N HIS A 107 -2.09 -0.39 1.49
CA HIS A 107 -1.72 -1.49 0.60
C HIS A 107 -2.60 -2.73 0.74
N ALA A 108 -3.24 -2.94 1.92
CA ALA A 108 -3.92 -4.21 2.22
C ALA A 108 -5.32 -4.07 2.85
N HIS A 109 -5.86 -2.86 3.02
CA HIS A 109 -7.18 -2.66 3.62
C HIS A 109 -8.34 -2.81 2.64
N GLY A 110 -8.07 -3.02 1.36
CA GLY A 110 -9.06 -3.39 0.35
C GLY A 110 -9.40 -4.88 0.32
N ASN A 111 -8.59 -5.75 0.91
CA ASN A 111 -8.70 -7.21 0.84
C ASN A 111 -10.12 -7.77 1.06
N GLN A 112 -10.92 -7.14 1.90
CA GLN A 112 -12.26 -7.63 2.28
C GLN A 112 -13.29 -7.66 1.15
N ILE A 113 -13.04 -6.95 0.02
CA ILE A 113 -14.00 -6.90 -1.09
C ILE A 113 -13.88 -8.07 -2.05
N PHE A 114 -12.76 -8.78 -2.00
CA PHE A 114 -12.53 -9.89 -2.90
C PHE A 114 -13.34 -11.13 -2.47
N ASP A 115 -13.84 -11.84 -3.48
CA ASP A 115 -14.52 -13.11 -3.26
C ASP A 115 -13.59 -14.10 -2.53
N PRO A 116 -14.10 -14.95 -1.60
CA PRO A 116 -13.29 -15.93 -0.89
C PRO A 116 -12.50 -16.92 -1.78
N THR A 117 -12.86 -17.04 -3.06
CA THR A 117 -12.12 -17.87 -4.03
C THR A 117 -10.89 -17.16 -4.60
N VAL A 118 -10.75 -15.86 -4.40
CA VAL A 118 -9.56 -15.09 -4.82
C VAL A 118 -8.40 -15.41 -3.88
N GLN A 119 -7.25 -15.72 -4.47
CA GLN A 119 -6.02 -15.91 -3.72
C GLN A 119 -5.46 -14.55 -3.29
N ILE A 120 -5.42 -14.30 -1.99
CA ILE A 120 -4.72 -13.14 -1.42
C ILE A 120 -3.39 -13.65 -0.88
N ILE A 121 -2.30 -13.29 -1.55
CA ILE A 121 -0.94 -13.75 -1.26
C ILE A 121 -0.20 -12.65 -0.51
N GLY A 122 0.54 -13.02 0.55
CA GLY A 122 1.41 -12.10 1.27
C GLY A 122 2.41 -12.85 2.14
N HIS A 123 3.36 -12.12 2.71
CA HIS A 123 4.27 -12.71 3.68
C HIS A 123 3.52 -13.17 4.94
N GLU A 124 4.00 -14.21 5.64
CA GLU A 124 3.39 -14.64 6.90
C GLU A 124 3.32 -13.52 7.95
N PHE A 125 4.28 -12.62 7.96
CA PHE A 125 4.25 -11.45 8.82
C PHE A 125 3.06 -10.52 8.48
N THR A 126 2.84 -10.25 7.20
CA THR A 126 1.68 -9.46 6.71
C THR A 126 0.36 -10.08 7.17
N ARG A 127 0.21 -11.41 7.01
CA ARG A 127 -0.96 -12.12 7.51
C ARG A 127 -1.13 -11.94 9.03
N ARG A 128 -0.07 -12.14 9.80
CA ARG A 128 -0.08 -12.04 11.27
C ARG A 128 -0.48 -10.63 11.73
N MET A 129 0.03 -9.59 11.09
CA MET A 129 -0.28 -8.20 11.43
C MET A 129 -1.74 -7.85 11.16
N LEU A 130 -2.29 -8.27 10.01
CA LEU A 130 -3.70 -8.05 9.66
C LEU A 130 -4.67 -8.84 10.55
N LEU A 131 -4.25 -10.02 11.08
CA LEU A 131 -5.03 -10.80 12.05
C LEU A 131 -4.99 -10.21 13.45
N SER A 132 -3.91 -9.55 13.84
CA SER A 132 -3.72 -9.09 15.23
C SER A 132 -4.49 -7.81 15.52
N ASN A 133 -4.00 -6.67 15.10
CA ASN A 133 -4.62 -5.37 15.36
C ASN A 133 -4.11 -4.28 14.41
N SER A 134 -4.16 -4.50 13.11
CA SER A 134 -3.67 -3.49 12.15
C SER A 134 -4.40 -2.15 12.25
N ILE A 135 -5.70 -2.18 12.58
CA ILE A 135 -6.50 -0.97 12.78
C ILE A 135 -6.22 -0.25 14.11
N GLY A 136 -5.61 -0.90 15.09
CA GLY A 136 -5.18 -0.28 16.36
C GLY A 136 -3.80 0.35 16.29
N MET A 137 -3.06 0.17 15.20
CA MET A 137 -1.71 0.71 15.07
C MET A 137 -1.71 2.23 14.95
N PRO A 138 -0.72 2.92 15.55
CA PRO A 138 -0.67 4.39 15.60
C PRO A 138 -0.76 5.04 14.23
N LEU A 139 -0.11 4.48 13.21
CA LEU A 139 -0.12 5.01 11.84
C LEU A 139 -1.55 5.08 11.27
N TYR A 140 -2.31 3.98 11.35
CA TYR A 140 -3.69 3.94 10.90
C TYR A 140 -4.61 4.80 11.77
N GLN A 141 -4.45 4.75 13.09
CA GLN A 141 -5.26 5.55 14.02
C GLN A 141 -5.09 7.05 13.77
N ASN A 142 -3.87 7.52 13.56
CA ASN A 142 -3.61 8.93 13.21
C ASN A 142 -4.28 9.32 11.90
N TYR A 143 -4.24 8.43 10.89
CA TYR A 143 -4.90 8.65 9.62
C TYR A 143 -6.41 8.83 9.77
N VAL A 144 -7.09 7.91 10.44
CA VAL A 144 -8.55 7.93 10.58
C VAL A 144 -9.03 9.04 11.54
N ASN A 145 -8.36 9.18 12.70
CA ASN A 145 -8.75 10.15 13.72
C ASN A 145 -8.53 11.61 13.26
N GLY A 146 -7.68 11.84 12.27
CA GLY A 146 -7.49 13.16 11.67
C GLY A 146 -8.63 13.62 10.77
N MET A 147 -9.41 12.68 10.19
CA MET A 147 -10.43 13.00 9.17
C MET A 147 -11.56 13.91 9.68
N PRO A 148 -12.14 13.73 10.88
CA PRO A 148 -13.19 14.64 11.37
C PRO A 148 -12.73 16.09 11.44
N ASN A 149 -11.51 16.35 11.91
CA ASN A 149 -10.95 17.70 11.97
C ASN A 149 -10.67 18.27 10.57
N GLN A 150 -10.18 17.43 9.64
CA GLN A 150 -9.98 17.81 8.25
C GLN A 150 -11.32 18.17 7.57
N ILE A 151 -12.38 17.40 7.80
CA ILE A 151 -13.74 17.70 7.30
C ILE A 151 -14.24 19.05 7.85
N ALA A 152 -14.04 19.31 9.15
CA ALA A 152 -14.46 20.57 9.77
C ALA A 152 -13.69 21.77 9.17
N ASP A 153 -12.37 21.65 9.00
CA ASP A 153 -11.54 22.67 8.36
C ASP A 153 -11.97 22.93 6.91
N LEU A 154 -12.18 21.88 6.13
CA LEU A 154 -12.64 22.02 4.74
C LEU A 154 -13.98 22.73 4.66
N LYS A 155 -14.95 22.41 5.52
CA LYS A 155 -16.26 23.10 5.58
C LYS A 155 -16.12 24.58 5.90
N LYS A 156 -15.26 24.93 6.87
CA LYS A 156 -14.95 26.32 7.21
C LYS A 156 -14.34 27.05 6.01
N ARG A 157 -13.30 26.51 5.39
CA ARG A 157 -12.63 27.12 4.23
C ARG A 157 -13.55 27.30 3.04
N ILE A 158 -14.46 26.35 2.78
CA ILE A 158 -15.48 26.46 1.73
C ILE A 158 -16.42 27.65 2.00
N ALA A 159 -16.83 27.87 3.26
CA ALA A 159 -17.67 28.99 3.63
C ALA A 159 -16.97 30.36 3.46
N GLU A 160 -15.68 30.42 3.73
CA GLU A 160 -14.86 31.63 3.67
C GLU A 160 -14.33 31.92 2.25
N THR A 161 -14.36 30.95 1.32
CA THR A 161 -13.82 31.10 -0.03
C THR A 161 -14.85 31.72 -0.99
N SER A 162 -14.51 32.88 -1.56
CA SER A 162 -15.33 33.58 -2.58
C SER A 162 -15.00 33.16 -4.01
N ASP A 163 -13.77 32.72 -4.30
CA ASP A 163 -13.36 32.23 -5.63
C ASP A 163 -14.03 30.92 -5.95
N ALA A 164 -14.76 30.87 -7.07
CA ALA A 164 -15.58 29.72 -7.46
C ALA A 164 -14.71 28.46 -7.76
N ALA A 165 -13.55 28.63 -8.39
CA ALA A 165 -12.68 27.52 -8.75
C ALA A 165 -12.00 26.92 -7.52
N ALA A 166 -11.48 27.76 -6.61
CA ALA A 166 -10.93 27.33 -5.33
C ALA A 166 -11.99 26.63 -4.47
N LYS A 167 -13.22 27.18 -4.43
CA LYS A 167 -14.34 26.59 -3.71
C LYS A 167 -14.71 25.21 -4.24
N ALA A 168 -14.78 25.04 -5.57
CA ALA A 168 -15.06 23.74 -6.20
C ALA A 168 -13.98 22.69 -5.85
N LYS A 169 -12.69 23.09 -5.83
CA LYS A 169 -11.59 22.21 -5.41
C LYS A 169 -11.73 21.77 -3.95
N LEU A 170 -12.05 22.69 -3.05
CA LEU A 170 -12.29 22.37 -1.64
C LEU A 170 -13.50 21.44 -1.45
N GLN A 171 -14.58 21.66 -2.22
CA GLN A 171 -15.74 20.76 -2.21
C GLN A 171 -15.40 19.34 -2.67
N THR A 172 -14.53 19.20 -3.68
CA THR A 172 -14.04 17.89 -4.11
C THR A 172 -13.23 17.22 -2.98
N GLN A 173 -12.32 17.95 -2.35
CA GLN A 173 -11.54 17.44 -1.21
C GLN A 173 -12.44 17.02 -0.03
N LEU A 174 -13.47 17.80 0.27
CA LEU A 174 -14.44 17.46 1.30
C LEU A 174 -15.17 16.16 0.98
N SER A 175 -15.70 16.03 -0.24
CA SER A 175 -16.38 14.80 -0.69
C SER A 175 -15.46 13.57 -0.60
N VAL A 176 -14.22 13.69 -1.04
CA VAL A 176 -13.22 12.61 -0.97
C VAL A 176 -12.97 12.18 0.49
N THR A 177 -12.81 13.15 1.40
CA THR A 177 -12.56 12.86 2.82
C THR A 177 -13.79 12.25 3.51
N GLU A 178 -15.00 12.76 3.24
CA GLU A 178 -16.23 12.22 3.80
C GLU A 178 -16.50 10.80 3.29
N ASN A 179 -16.30 10.54 2.00
CA ASN A 179 -16.42 9.21 1.40
C ASN A 179 -15.39 8.22 1.98
N ASN A 180 -14.16 8.67 2.18
CA ASN A 180 -13.14 7.85 2.81
C ASN A 180 -13.53 7.48 4.25
N LEU A 181 -13.92 8.46 5.05
CA LEU A 181 -14.38 8.21 6.42
C LEU A 181 -15.56 7.23 6.47
N ALA A 182 -16.48 7.32 5.52
CA ALA A 182 -17.60 6.38 5.42
C ALA A 182 -17.11 4.95 5.12
N SER A 183 -16.14 4.80 4.21
CA SER A 183 -15.54 3.50 3.87
C SER A 183 -14.75 2.91 5.04
N GLN A 184 -14.00 3.74 5.79
CA GLN A 184 -13.24 3.27 6.96
C GLN A 184 -14.14 2.69 8.07
N LYS A 185 -15.40 3.15 8.20
CA LYS A 185 -16.36 2.59 9.14
C LYS A 185 -16.81 1.16 8.82
N GLU A 186 -16.69 0.75 7.56
CA GLU A 186 -17.02 -0.60 7.09
C GLU A 186 -15.80 -1.52 7.06
N LEU A 187 -14.62 -1.00 7.40
CA LEU A 187 -13.38 -1.74 7.30
C LEU A 187 -13.32 -2.95 8.23
N ARG A 188 -12.96 -4.08 7.66
CA ARG A 188 -12.64 -5.33 8.35
C ARG A 188 -11.32 -5.86 7.80
N PRO A 189 -10.20 -5.67 8.50
CA PRO A 189 -8.92 -6.19 8.03
C PRO A 189 -9.04 -7.67 7.66
N THR A 190 -8.73 -7.98 6.40
CA THR A 190 -8.82 -9.34 5.87
C THR A 190 -7.41 -9.80 5.50
N PRO A 191 -6.90 -10.85 6.17
CA PRO A 191 -5.53 -11.29 5.97
C PRO A 191 -5.36 -12.07 4.68
N PRO A 192 -4.13 -12.15 4.11
CA PRO A 192 -3.79 -13.11 3.06
C PRO A 192 -4.25 -14.53 3.40
N ASN A 193 -4.84 -15.26 2.44
CA ASN A 193 -5.24 -16.65 2.58
C ASN A 193 -4.18 -17.63 2.01
N VAL A 194 -3.18 -17.11 1.32
CA VAL A 194 -1.98 -17.82 0.87
C VAL A 194 -0.74 -17.08 1.39
N THR A 195 0.19 -17.78 2.01
CA THR A 195 1.39 -17.14 2.59
C THR A 195 2.68 -17.73 2.05
N LEU A 196 3.74 -16.91 2.11
CA LEU A 196 5.11 -17.30 1.85
C LEU A 196 6.05 -16.74 2.93
N ASN A 197 7.22 -17.36 3.08
CA ASN A 197 8.28 -16.90 3.97
C ASN A 197 9.52 -16.39 3.21
N THR A 198 9.76 -16.93 2.01
CA THR A 198 10.96 -16.58 1.24
C THR A 198 10.62 -16.24 -0.20
N GLN A 199 10.06 -17.18 -0.93
CA GLN A 199 9.75 -17.00 -2.35
C GLN A 199 8.59 -17.89 -2.76
N MET A 200 7.79 -17.37 -3.69
CA MET A 200 6.77 -18.09 -4.45
C MET A 200 6.85 -17.68 -5.91
N THR A 201 6.67 -18.61 -6.83
CA THR A 201 6.60 -18.31 -8.26
C THR A 201 5.25 -18.75 -8.81
N LEU A 202 4.58 -17.84 -9.49
CA LEU A 202 3.35 -18.11 -10.23
C LEU A 202 3.68 -18.15 -11.72
N PHE A 203 3.13 -19.14 -12.43
CA PHE A 203 3.19 -19.21 -13.88
C PHE A 203 1.78 -18.93 -14.44
N ARG A 204 1.69 -17.97 -15.37
CA ARG A 204 0.46 -17.60 -16.07
C ARG A 204 0.74 -17.62 -17.57
N GLY A 205 0.43 -18.76 -18.22
CA GLY A 205 0.90 -19.01 -19.57
C GLY A 205 2.44 -18.97 -19.63
N LYS A 206 2.99 -18.06 -20.43
CA LYS A 206 4.45 -17.86 -20.54
C LYS A 206 5.02 -16.86 -19.53
N ARG A 207 4.16 -16.15 -18.77
CA ARG A 207 4.62 -15.16 -17.79
C ARG A 207 5.04 -15.85 -16.51
N GLU A 208 6.24 -15.55 -16.06
CA GLU A 208 6.78 -15.89 -14.76
C GLU A 208 6.62 -14.68 -13.83
N ILE A 209 6.05 -14.90 -12.64
CA ILE A 209 5.78 -13.88 -11.63
C ILE A 209 6.39 -14.37 -10.33
N GLN A 210 7.48 -13.77 -9.90
CA GLN A 210 8.20 -14.16 -8.71
C GLN A 210 7.84 -13.20 -7.55
N ILE A 211 7.29 -13.73 -6.47
CA ILE A 211 7.01 -13.01 -5.24
C ILE A 211 8.14 -13.33 -4.27
N ARG A 212 8.94 -12.34 -3.87
CA ARG A 212 10.18 -12.55 -3.13
C ARG A 212 10.23 -11.71 -1.86
N TYR A 213 10.53 -12.35 -0.74
CA TYR A 213 11.00 -11.69 0.47
C TYR A 213 12.52 -11.52 0.37
N LEU A 214 13.01 -10.30 0.44
CA LEU A 214 14.44 -9.99 0.28
C LEU A 214 15.15 -9.72 1.60
N GLY A 215 14.41 -9.76 2.71
CA GLY A 215 14.85 -9.40 4.05
C GLY A 215 13.95 -8.34 4.68
N ARG A 216 14.15 -8.04 5.95
CA ARG A 216 13.41 -6.97 6.64
C ARG A 216 13.78 -5.61 6.04
N GLY A 217 12.80 -4.73 5.91
CA GLY A 217 12.98 -3.43 5.30
C GLY A 217 12.04 -2.39 5.87
N HIS A 218 11.07 -1.98 5.07
CA HIS A 218 10.00 -1.07 5.45
C HIS A 218 9.12 -1.67 6.57
N THR A 219 8.94 -3.00 6.49
CA THR A 219 8.35 -3.83 7.56
C THR A 219 9.18 -5.10 7.75
N ALA A 220 8.71 -6.03 8.58
CA ALA A 220 9.32 -7.35 8.71
C ALA A 220 8.79 -8.38 7.70
N GLY A 221 7.97 -7.97 6.74
CA GLY A 221 7.30 -8.88 5.80
C GLY A 221 7.09 -8.29 4.41
N ASP A 222 7.97 -7.38 3.98
CA ASP A 222 7.87 -6.80 2.65
C ASP A 222 8.19 -7.85 1.58
N VAL A 223 7.31 -7.99 0.60
CA VAL A 223 7.60 -8.77 -0.60
C VAL A 223 7.65 -7.86 -1.81
N VAL A 224 8.52 -8.18 -2.74
CA VAL A 224 8.56 -7.58 -4.07
C VAL A 224 8.02 -8.56 -5.09
N VAL A 225 7.35 -8.04 -6.13
CA VAL A 225 6.87 -8.86 -7.25
C VAL A 225 7.77 -8.58 -8.44
N TYR A 226 8.52 -9.60 -8.85
CA TYR A 226 9.48 -9.50 -9.95
C TYR A 226 8.97 -10.24 -11.19
N LEU A 227 8.97 -9.56 -12.32
CA LEU A 227 8.59 -10.05 -13.64
C LEU A 227 9.86 -10.14 -14.51
N PRO A 228 10.56 -11.28 -14.54
CA PRO A 228 11.87 -11.39 -15.19
C PRO A 228 11.81 -11.14 -16.68
N ASN A 229 10.79 -11.62 -17.39
CA ASN A 229 10.65 -11.44 -18.83
C ASN A 229 10.39 -9.98 -19.22
N GLU A 230 9.64 -9.26 -18.40
CA GLU A 230 9.31 -7.84 -18.57
C GLU A 230 10.40 -6.91 -18.03
N LYS A 231 11.34 -7.44 -17.24
CA LYS A 231 12.37 -6.68 -16.50
C LYS A 231 11.77 -5.60 -15.59
N VAL A 232 10.67 -5.93 -14.91
CA VAL A 232 9.94 -5.05 -13.99
C VAL A 232 10.00 -5.61 -12.58
N VAL A 233 10.18 -4.74 -11.60
CA VAL A 233 9.97 -5.07 -10.19
C VAL A 233 8.95 -4.12 -9.57
N ILE A 234 7.94 -4.68 -8.89
CA ILE A 234 6.94 -3.95 -8.10
C ILE A 234 7.40 -4.06 -6.65
N THR A 235 7.68 -2.95 -6.02
CA THR A 235 8.39 -2.92 -4.74
C THR A 235 7.51 -2.60 -3.53
N GLY A 236 6.25 -2.15 -3.74
CA GLY A 236 5.52 -1.54 -2.65
C GLY A 236 6.38 -0.43 -2.01
N ASP A 237 6.40 -0.36 -0.70
CA ASP A 237 7.17 0.64 0.04
C ASP A 237 8.60 0.21 0.39
N PHE A 238 8.98 -1.00 -0.01
CA PHE A 238 10.37 -1.46 0.10
C PHE A 238 11.34 -0.55 -0.68
N LEU A 239 10.86 0.07 -1.78
CA LEU A 239 11.55 1.16 -2.48
C LEU A 239 10.51 2.06 -3.14
N THR A 240 10.45 3.33 -2.75
CA THR A 240 9.57 4.33 -3.34
C THR A 240 10.33 5.30 -4.24
N SER A 241 9.64 6.17 -4.94
CA SER A 241 10.30 7.22 -5.73
C SER A 241 10.86 8.37 -4.87
N GLY A 242 10.63 8.35 -3.56
CA GLY A 242 11.07 9.34 -2.58
C GLY A 242 11.56 8.71 -1.27
N LEU A 243 11.06 9.20 -0.14
CA LEU A 243 11.32 8.64 1.18
C LEU A 243 10.11 7.82 1.64
N SER A 244 10.33 6.58 2.02
CA SER A 244 9.31 5.74 2.64
C SER A 244 9.11 6.09 4.11
N ASN A 245 7.90 5.86 4.64
CA ASN A 245 7.63 5.93 6.07
C ASN A 245 8.50 4.90 6.83
N MET A 246 8.92 5.22 8.06
CA MET A 246 9.84 4.39 8.83
C MET A 246 9.24 3.87 10.13
N SER A 247 7.91 3.97 10.35
CA SER A 247 7.25 3.59 11.61
C SER A 247 7.54 2.16 12.08
N ASP A 248 7.61 1.23 11.13
CA ASP A 248 7.74 -0.21 11.38
C ASP A 248 9.02 -0.79 10.79
N SER A 249 9.93 0.11 10.36
CA SER A 249 11.10 -0.24 9.57
C SER A 249 12.25 -0.81 10.40
N PHE A 250 13.20 -1.41 9.68
CA PHE A 250 14.47 -1.94 10.17
C PHE A 250 15.63 -1.30 9.39
N PRO A 251 15.99 -0.03 9.63
CA PRO A 251 16.79 0.77 8.72
C PRO A 251 18.14 0.13 8.31
N THR A 252 18.86 -0.50 9.24
CA THR A 252 20.14 -1.17 8.95
C THR A 252 19.95 -2.40 8.08
N GLU A 253 18.99 -3.26 8.43
CA GLU A 253 18.69 -4.47 7.65
C GLU A 253 18.06 -4.11 6.29
N TRP A 254 17.27 -3.05 6.24
CA TRP A 254 16.69 -2.55 4.99
C TRP A 254 17.75 -2.16 3.98
N ALA A 255 18.78 -1.42 4.43
CA ALA A 255 19.90 -1.09 3.57
C ALA A 255 20.58 -2.34 2.99
N ASP A 256 20.73 -3.40 3.79
CA ASP A 256 21.33 -4.66 3.33
C ASP A 256 20.36 -5.47 2.43
N SER A 257 19.07 -5.44 2.73
CA SER A 257 18.02 -6.09 1.91
C SER A 257 17.90 -5.49 0.50
N LEU A 258 18.18 -4.19 0.35
CA LEU A 258 18.24 -3.53 -0.96
C LEU A 258 19.41 -4.05 -1.83
N ASP A 259 20.47 -4.62 -1.25
CA ASP A 259 21.51 -5.30 -2.03
C ASP A 259 21.00 -6.59 -2.70
N ALA A 260 20.01 -7.25 -2.09
CA ALA A 260 19.34 -8.38 -2.73
C ALA A 260 18.44 -7.91 -3.89
N LEU A 261 17.78 -6.76 -3.77
CA LEU A 261 17.02 -6.16 -4.86
C LEU A 261 17.93 -5.84 -6.07
N LYS A 262 19.10 -5.25 -5.84
CA LYS A 262 20.07 -4.92 -6.91
C LYS A 262 20.56 -6.12 -7.73
N LYS A 263 20.47 -7.33 -7.17
CA LYS A 263 20.87 -8.58 -7.87
C LYS A 263 19.84 -9.06 -8.89
N LEU A 264 18.63 -8.51 -8.88
CA LEU A 264 17.62 -8.85 -9.87
C LEU A 264 17.89 -8.11 -11.19
N ASP A 265 17.64 -8.80 -12.30
CA ASP A 265 17.78 -8.21 -13.65
C ASP A 265 16.51 -7.48 -14.06
N PHE A 266 16.31 -6.27 -13.57
CA PHE A 266 15.22 -5.39 -13.96
C PHE A 266 15.76 -4.06 -14.49
N ASP A 267 14.93 -3.34 -15.23
CA ASP A 267 15.19 -1.97 -15.68
C ASP A 267 14.13 -0.96 -15.18
N THR A 268 13.00 -1.44 -14.70
CA THR A 268 11.88 -0.59 -14.26
C THR A 268 11.40 -0.98 -12.87
N VAL A 269 11.23 0.02 -12.01
CA VAL A 269 10.63 -0.11 -10.68
C VAL A 269 9.24 0.50 -10.71
N MET A 270 8.25 -0.23 -10.20
CA MET A 270 6.89 0.24 -9.92
C MET A 270 6.72 0.33 -8.40
N PRO A 271 6.80 1.52 -7.81
CA PRO A 271 6.80 1.69 -6.36
C PRO A 271 5.39 1.75 -5.77
N GLY A 272 5.28 1.54 -4.45
CA GLY A 272 4.04 1.75 -3.71
C GLY A 272 3.59 3.20 -3.63
N HIS A 273 4.50 4.16 -3.80
CA HIS A 273 4.21 5.60 -3.86
C HIS A 273 5.03 6.29 -4.94
N GLY A 274 4.37 7.19 -5.67
CA GLY A 274 4.98 7.99 -6.74
C GLY A 274 4.99 7.28 -8.09
N GLU A 275 5.64 7.87 -9.08
CA GLU A 275 5.69 7.37 -10.45
C GLU A 275 6.69 6.19 -10.58
N ALA A 276 6.46 5.31 -11.54
CA ALA A 276 7.43 4.30 -11.94
C ALA A 276 8.71 4.96 -12.47
N PHE A 277 9.86 4.32 -12.24
CA PHE A 277 11.16 4.87 -12.62
C PHE A 277 12.15 3.80 -13.09
N THR A 278 13.18 4.25 -13.82
CA THR A 278 14.25 3.40 -14.38
C THR A 278 15.62 3.73 -13.79
N ASP A 279 15.73 4.81 -13.03
CA ASP A 279 16.98 5.23 -12.41
C ASP A 279 17.33 4.35 -11.20
N LYS A 280 18.19 3.37 -11.41
CA LYS A 280 18.66 2.47 -10.35
C LYS A 280 19.55 3.13 -9.29
N ALA A 281 20.13 4.30 -9.57
CA ALA A 281 20.92 5.04 -8.59
C ALA A 281 20.08 5.46 -7.39
N LYS A 282 18.75 5.55 -7.54
CA LYS A 282 17.83 5.79 -6.41
C LYS A 282 17.95 4.75 -5.31
N ILE A 283 18.31 3.50 -5.63
CA ILE A 283 18.55 2.45 -4.64
C ILE A 283 19.76 2.83 -3.77
N ASP A 284 20.87 3.23 -4.40
CA ASP A 284 22.09 3.60 -3.69
C ASP A 284 21.90 4.85 -2.84
N TYR A 285 21.17 5.84 -3.35
CA TYR A 285 20.82 7.07 -2.60
C TYR A 285 19.98 6.75 -1.37
N PHE A 286 18.98 5.88 -1.51
CA PHE A 286 18.13 5.49 -0.40
C PHE A 286 18.89 4.60 0.62
N GLN A 287 19.74 3.69 0.16
CA GLN A 287 20.61 2.91 1.06
C GLN A 287 21.54 3.82 1.89
N ALA A 288 22.18 4.80 1.25
CA ALA A 288 23.03 5.75 1.94
C ALA A 288 22.23 6.54 2.99
N TYR A 289 21.03 6.99 2.65
CA TYR A 289 20.12 7.68 3.59
C TYR A 289 19.77 6.80 4.79
N LEU A 290 19.40 5.53 4.57
CA LEU A 290 19.06 4.60 5.66
C LEU A 290 20.20 4.39 6.64
N ARG A 291 21.44 4.24 6.16
CA ARG A 291 22.62 4.11 7.00
C ARG A 291 22.90 5.39 7.80
N ASP A 292 22.75 6.53 7.16
CA ASP A 292 23.03 7.82 7.77
C ASP A 292 21.98 8.25 8.79
N VAL A 293 20.69 8.03 8.53
CA VAL A 293 19.65 8.32 9.50
C VAL A 293 19.80 7.46 10.76
N TRP A 294 20.13 6.18 10.58
CA TRP A 294 20.46 5.31 11.71
C TRP A 294 21.64 5.85 12.51
N THR A 295 22.74 6.19 11.84
CA THR A 295 23.97 6.66 12.48
C THR A 295 23.74 7.96 13.23
N GLU A 296 23.11 8.93 12.59
CA GLU A 296 22.91 10.26 13.17
C GLU A 296 21.93 10.24 14.35
N VAL A 297 20.80 9.55 14.21
CA VAL A 297 19.81 9.43 15.30
C VAL A 297 20.38 8.61 16.47
N SER A 298 21.14 7.55 16.20
CA SER A 298 21.84 6.76 17.24
C SER A 298 22.86 7.61 18.01
N ARG A 299 23.63 8.44 17.31
CA ARG A 299 24.58 9.38 17.92
C ARG A 299 23.89 10.36 18.86
N LEU A 300 22.77 10.93 18.44
CA LEU A 300 21.99 11.85 19.28
C LEU A 300 21.43 11.15 20.52
N LYS A 301 20.92 9.92 20.38
CA LYS A 301 20.49 9.11 21.53
C LYS A 301 21.60 8.85 22.52
N GLN A 302 22.80 8.50 22.07
CA GLN A 302 23.97 8.29 22.94
C GLN A 302 24.37 9.54 23.71
N GLN A 303 24.06 10.73 23.18
CA GLN A 303 24.23 12.02 23.87
C GLN A 303 23.12 12.36 24.87
N GLY A 304 22.19 11.45 25.11
CA GLY A 304 21.06 11.65 26.04
C GLY A 304 19.95 12.55 25.47
N VAL A 305 19.92 12.81 24.15
CA VAL A 305 18.89 13.61 23.49
C VAL A 305 17.59 12.79 23.40
N SER A 306 16.43 13.41 23.61
CA SER A 306 15.14 12.73 23.40
C SER A 306 14.85 12.47 21.92
N ALA A 307 13.91 11.56 21.60
CA ALA A 307 13.54 11.27 20.22
C ALA A 307 12.97 12.49 19.50
N GLU A 308 12.20 13.34 20.21
CA GLU A 308 11.62 14.58 19.69
C GLU A 308 12.70 15.60 19.30
N GLU A 309 13.72 15.76 20.14
CA GLU A 309 14.83 16.65 19.86
C GLU A 309 15.78 16.06 18.81
N ALA A 310 15.99 14.75 18.82
CA ALA A 310 16.77 14.07 17.79
C ALA A 310 16.11 14.22 16.40
N ALA A 311 14.77 14.12 16.33
CA ALA A 311 14.03 14.32 15.09
C ALA A 311 14.25 15.72 14.49
N LYS A 312 14.37 16.76 15.34
CA LYS A 312 14.62 18.14 14.89
C LYS A 312 16.08 18.37 14.51
N ARG A 313 17.02 17.73 15.22
CA ARG A 313 18.45 18.03 15.13
C ARG A 313 19.23 17.14 14.15
N ALA A 314 18.67 15.97 13.77
CA ALA A 314 19.31 15.07 12.83
C ALA A 314 19.55 15.78 11.49
N ASP A 315 20.80 15.87 11.05
CA ASP A 315 21.15 16.56 9.81
C ASP A 315 21.49 15.56 8.71
N LEU A 316 20.56 15.42 7.77
CA LEU A 316 20.69 14.57 6.58
C LEU A 316 20.68 15.42 5.29
N THR A 317 20.95 16.72 5.40
CA THR A 317 20.91 17.67 4.26
C THR A 317 21.89 17.31 3.14
N LYS A 318 22.94 16.50 3.43
CA LYS A 318 23.82 15.96 2.40
C LYS A 318 23.13 15.11 1.34
N HIS A 319 21.92 14.58 1.63
CA HIS A 319 21.12 13.81 0.69
C HIS A 319 20.15 14.67 -0.14
N LYS A 320 20.07 15.99 0.10
CA LYS A 320 19.13 16.91 -0.55
C LYS A 320 19.18 16.88 -2.08
N GLY A 321 20.33 16.60 -2.67
CA GLY A 321 20.48 16.54 -4.13
C GLY A 321 19.76 15.34 -4.78
N ASN A 322 19.51 14.27 -4.02
CA ASN A 322 19.01 12.99 -4.54
C ASN A 322 17.67 12.56 -3.91
N LEU A 323 17.32 13.12 -2.74
CA LEU A 323 16.11 12.82 -2.00
C LEU A 323 15.35 14.10 -1.64
N PRO A 324 14.03 14.05 -1.40
CA PRO A 324 13.20 15.25 -1.16
C PRO A 324 13.38 15.80 0.26
N ILE A 325 14.62 16.09 0.65
CA ILE A 325 15.00 16.65 1.94
C ILE A 325 15.07 18.16 1.81
N GLN A 326 14.33 18.90 2.64
CA GLN A 326 14.26 20.36 2.59
C GLN A 326 15.32 21.02 3.48
N GLY A 327 15.56 20.48 4.66
CA GLY A 327 16.45 21.02 5.70
C GLY A 327 16.82 19.99 6.73
N PRO A 328 17.45 20.38 7.86
CA PRO A 328 17.67 19.51 9.00
C PRO A 328 16.34 18.95 9.55
N GLY A 329 16.43 17.82 10.19
CA GLY A 329 15.32 17.07 10.77
C GLY A 329 14.97 15.82 9.98
N VAL A 330 14.36 14.89 10.72
CA VAL A 330 13.74 13.66 10.18
C VAL A 330 12.34 13.54 10.76
N PRO A 331 11.45 12.77 10.13
CA PRO A 331 10.14 12.49 10.74
C PRO A 331 10.29 11.95 12.17
N LEU A 332 9.51 12.49 13.11
CA LEU A 332 9.56 12.05 14.51
C LEU A 332 9.39 10.54 14.64
N ILE A 333 8.50 9.95 13.85
CA ILE A 333 8.24 8.51 13.86
C ILE A 333 9.48 7.69 13.46
N ALA A 334 10.33 8.22 12.58
CA ALA A 334 11.60 7.57 12.22
C ALA A 334 12.59 7.59 13.40
N ALA A 335 12.71 8.74 14.07
CA ALA A 335 13.55 8.85 15.27
C ALA A 335 13.06 7.94 16.38
N GLN A 336 11.77 7.93 16.69
CA GLN A 336 11.15 7.05 17.68
C GLN A 336 11.41 5.58 17.36
N ARG A 337 11.23 5.16 16.11
CA ARG A 337 11.49 3.78 15.67
C ARG A 337 12.94 3.37 15.89
N ILE A 338 13.89 4.22 15.56
CA ILE A 338 15.32 3.96 15.80
C ILE A 338 15.61 3.84 17.31
N TYR A 339 14.99 4.69 18.13
CA TYR A 339 15.11 4.62 19.60
C TYR A 339 14.59 3.29 20.16
N GLU A 340 13.41 2.83 19.71
CA GLU A 340 12.85 1.52 20.07
C GLU A 340 13.80 0.37 19.73
N LEU A 341 14.34 0.38 18.49
CA LEU A 341 15.26 -0.67 18.03
C LEU A 341 16.58 -0.69 18.82
N LEU A 342 17.08 0.47 19.22
CA LEU A 342 18.28 0.56 20.06
C LEU A 342 18.02 0.08 21.49
N ASP A 343 16.83 0.31 22.04
CA ASP A 343 16.46 -0.15 23.38
C ASP A 343 16.16 -1.65 23.42
N SER A 344 15.61 -2.21 22.33
CA SER A 344 15.33 -3.65 22.24
C SER A 344 16.59 -4.54 22.11
N LYS A 345 17.76 -3.95 21.82
CA LYS A 345 19.05 -4.65 21.73
C LYS A 345 19.79 -4.71 23.09
N LYS A 346 19.24 -4.08 24.14
CA LYS A 346 19.75 -4.16 25.50
C LYS A 346 19.11 -5.31 26.27
#